data_c54b2c1d4590296827cde961bc392510
#
_entry.id   c54b2c1d4590296827cde961bc392510
#
_cell.length_a   1.000
_cell.length_b   1.000
_cell.length_c   1.000
_cell.angle_alpha   90.00
_cell.angle_beta   90.00
_cell.angle_gamma   90.00
#
_symmetry.space_group_name_H-M   'P 1'
#
loop_
_entity.id
_entity.type
_entity.pdbx_description
1 polymer ?
#
loop_
_entity_poly.entity_id
_entity_poly.type
_entity_poly.pdbx_seq_one_letter_code
_entity_poly.pdbx_strand_id
1 'polypeptide(L)'
;MISSESWPARVSDDQIIERVGQRTFLRGCRYVEQGRVRSVSVSPGGDILTGQVSGSGNRSYQTMVYCNSSDDPRPVWAGSCSCPVGTNCKHTVAVLLTARRQAVPAPVRAGAGWEGTLTDLLRVSDSGARRPMALEVSQGDSVGWAHRRRGLSLLPLVRGRNGWNRQGASWSQVLGGGLDGEVDDDVLQAVQEIGR
;
A
#
# COMPACT_ATOMS: atom_id res chain seq x y z
N MET A 1 8.79 0.91 -16.46
CA MET A 1 10.27 0.72 -16.41
C MET A 1 10.75 1.27 -15.08
N ILE A 2 11.39 0.48 -14.19
CA ILE A 2 12.04 1.01 -12.98
C ILE A 2 13.10 1.98 -13.48
N SER A 3 13.03 3.23 -13.07
CA SER A 3 14.09 4.17 -13.38
C SER A 3 15.35 3.68 -12.69
N SER A 4 16.52 3.93 -13.28
CA SER A 4 17.84 3.65 -12.68
C SER A 4 18.00 4.32 -11.31
N GLU A 5 17.12 5.25 -10.95
CA GLU A 5 17.09 5.98 -9.70
C GLU A 5 16.18 5.34 -8.64
N SER A 6 15.38 4.32 -9.00
CA SER A 6 14.51 3.65 -8.03
C SER A 6 15.34 2.86 -7.00
N TRP A 7 14.86 2.81 -5.74
CA TRP A 7 15.59 2.17 -4.65
C TRP A 7 16.01 0.70 -4.91
N PRO A 8 15.23 -0.15 -5.61
CA PRO A 8 15.67 -1.52 -5.90
C PRO A 8 16.95 -1.57 -6.76
N ALA A 9 17.14 -0.61 -7.66
CA ALA A 9 18.33 -0.54 -8.50
C ALA A 9 19.59 -0.19 -7.70
N ARG A 10 19.43 0.51 -6.57
CA ARG A 10 20.53 0.94 -5.69
C ARG A 10 20.92 -0.11 -4.65
N VAL A 11 20.12 -1.15 -4.43
CA VAL A 11 20.44 -2.24 -3.49
C VAL A 11 21.50 -3.15 -4.13
N SER A 12 22.72 -3.19 -3.58
CA SER A 12 23.80 -4.05 -4.07
C SER A 12 23.59 -5.52 -3.64
N ASP A 13 24.30 -6.43 -4.31
CA ASP A 13 24.31 -7.85 -3.93
C ASP A 13 24.88 -8.04 -2.53
N ASP A 14 25.92 -7.27 -2.16
CA ASP A 14 26.53 -7.33 -0.84
C ASP A 14 25.53 -6.93 0.26
N GLN A 15 24.74 -5.89 0.04
CA GLN A 15 23.67 -5.49 0.96
C GLN A 15 22.59 -6.56 1.12
N ILE A 16 22.25 -7.27 0.03
CA ILE A 16 21.31 -8.38 0.10
C ILE A 16 21.94 -9.53 0.89
N ILE A 17 23.18 -9.89 0.60
CA ILE A 17 23.92 -10.97 1.27
C ILE A 17 24.05 -10.67 2.77
N GLU A 18 24.43 -9.46 3.13
CA GLU A 18 24.54 -9.02 4.53
C GLU A 18 23.21 -9.22 5.28
N ARG A 19 22.08 -8.93 4.63
CA ARG A 19 20.75 -9.02 5.27
C ARG A 19 20.19 -10.43 5.35
N VAL A 20 20.38 -11.26 4.33
CA VAL A 20 19.72 -12.58 4.24
C VAL A 20 20.69 -13.77 4.27
N GLY A 21 21.98 -13.51 4.20
CA GLY A 21 23.05 -14.50 4.11
C GLY A 21 23.24 -15.05 2.70
N GLN A 22 24.48 -15.44 2.39
CA GLN A 22 24.93 -15.96 1.09
C GLN A 22 24.04 -17.08 0.54
N ARG A 23 23.68 -18.04 1.39
CA ARG A 23 22.87 -19.22 0.98
C ARG A 23 21.48 -18.80 0.50
N THR A 24 20.83 -17.87 1.19
CA THR A 24 19.49 -17.38 0.83
C THR A 24 19.56 -16.55 -0.45
N PHE A 25 20.58 -15.73 -0.60
CA PHE A 25 20.86 -14.95 -1.80
C PHE A 25 20.98 -15.86 -3.04
N LEU A 26 21.87 -16.85 -3.02
CA LEU A 26 22.07 -17.78 -4.13
C LEU A 26 20.79 -18.55 -4.50
N ARG A 27 19.96 -18.91 -3.51
CA ARG A 27 18.65 -19.53 -3.78
C ARG A 27 17.69 -18.55 -4.45
N GLY A 28 17.74 -17.27 -4.11
CA GLY A 28 16.97 -16.21 -4.77
C GLY A 28 17.39 -16.04 -6.23
N CYS A 29 18.69 -16.00 -6.51
CA CYS A 29 19.25 -15.93 -7.87
C CYS A 29 18.72 -17.09 -8.75
N ARG A 30 18.76 -18.32 -8.24
CA ARG A 30 18.24 -19.50 -8.96
C ARG A 30 16.73 -19.39 -9.25
N TYR A 31 15.95 -18.78 -8.38
CA TYR A 31 14.52 -18.56 -8.60
C TYR A 31 14.27 -17.58 -9.73
N VAL A 32 15.11 -16.54 -9.85
CA VAL A 32 15.06 -15.59 -10.97
C VAL A 32 15.46 -16.27 -12.29
N GLU A 33 16.57 -17.02 -12.29
CA GLU A 33 17.07 -17.77 -13.45
C GLU A 33 16.03 -18.78 -13.97
N GLN A 34 15.30 -19.43 -13.06
CA GLN A 34 14.25 -20.39 -13.36
C GLN A 34 12.92 -19.73 -13.78
N GLY A 35 12.85 -18.40 -13.87
CA GLY A 35 11.62 -17.67 -14.21
C GLY A 35 10.47 -17.89 -13.23
N ARG A 36 10.77 -18.16 -11.94
CA ARG A 36 9.75 -18.44 -10.94
C ARG A 36 9.01 -17.21 -10.42
N VAL A 37 9.49 -16.01 -10.68
CA VAL A 37 8.80 -14.76 -10.37
C VAL A 37 7.78 -14.51 -11.47
N ARG A 38 6.48 -14.59 -11.13
CA ARG A 38 5.37 -14.46 -12.08
C ARG A 38 5.00 -13.02 -12.34
N SER A 39 5.06 -12.20 -11.31
CA SER A 39 4.75 -10.78 -11.40
C SER A 39 5.56 -9.99 -10.38
N VAL A 40 5.88 -8.77 -10.73
CA VAL A 40 6.43 -7.75 -9.83
C VAL A 40 5.73 -6.45 -10.15
N SER A 41 5.25 -5.77 -9.11
CA SER A 41 4.67 -4.44 -9.19
C SER A 41 5.21 -3.56 -8.08
N VAL A 42 5.15 -2.26 -8.29
CA VAL A 42 5.60 -1.23 -7.36
C VAL A 42 4.40 -0.45 -6.89
N SER A 43 4.34 -0.14 -5.61
CA SER A 43 3.31 0.74 -5.04
C SER A 43 3.35 2.14 -5.68
N PRO A 44 2.25 2.88 -5.68
CA PRO A 44 2.24 4.27 -6.16
C PRO A 44 3.29 5.16 -5.47
N GLY A 45 3.57 4.93 -4.20
CA GLY A 45 4.62 5.62 -3.44
C GLY A 45 6.05 5.23 -3.80
N GLY A 46 6.23 4.13 -4.55
CA GLY A 46 7.55 3.65 -4.95
C GLY A 46 8.33 2.91 -3.85
N ASP A 47 7.79 2.79 -2.66
CA ASP A 47 8.42 2.26 -1.45
C ASP A 47 8.20 0.76 -1.23
N ILE A 48 7.18 0.18 -1.89
CA ILE A 48 6.82 -1.23 -1.75
C ILE A 48 6.88 -1.94 -3.09
N LEU A 49 7.57 -3.08 -3.15
CA LEU A 49 7.46 -4.05 -4.22
C LEU A 49 6.52 -5.16 -3.78
N THR A 50 5.61 -5.55 -4.64
CA THR A 50 4.82 -6.76 -4.47
C THR A 50 5.15 -7.75 -5.59
N GLY A 51 5.17 -9.03 -5.28
CA GLY A 51 5.47 -10.05 -6.27
C GLY A 51 4.81 -11.38 -5.97
N GLN A 52 4.52 -12.12 -7.02
CA GLN A 52 4.05 -13.49 -6.94
C GLN A 52 5.15 -14.43 -7.40
N VAL A 53 5.49 -15.42 -6.57
CA VAL A 53 6.60 -16.34 -6.82
C VAL A 53 6.12 -17.79 -6.75
N SER A 54 6.40 -18.56 -7.80
CA SER A 54 6.13 -20.00 -7.82
C SER A 54 7.10 -20.75 -6.90
N GLY A 55 6.54 -21.52 -5.98
CA GLY A 55 7.31 -22.38 -5.08
C GLY A 55 7.63 -23.75 -5.68
N SER A 56 7.94 -24.71 -4.82
CA SER A 56 8.07 -26.12 -5.20
C SER A 56 6.67 -26.75 -5.33
N GLY A 57 6.48 -27.57 -6.35
CA GLY A 57 5.16 -28.10 -6.71
C GLY A 57 4.25 -26.99 -7.25
N ASN A 58 2.96 -27.10 -7.00
CA ASN A 58 1.96 -26.14 -7.51
C ASN A 58 1.67 -24.99 -6.54
N ARG A 59 2.62 -24.63 -5.66
CA ARG A 59 2.46 -23.56 -4.67
C ARG A 59 2.85 -22.22 -5.24
N SER A 60 2.09 -21.18 -4.89
CA SER A 60 2.40 -19.79 -5.18
C SER A 60 2.49 -19.00 -3.87
N TYR A 61 3.44 -18.08 -3.80
CA TYR A 61 3.69 -17.25 -2.63
C TYR A 61 3.58 -15.77 -2.99
N GLN A 62 2.86 -15.04 -2.15
CA GLN A 62 2.82 -13.58 -2.21
C GLN A 62 4.00 -13.03 -1.43
N THR A 63 4.69 -12.09 -2.01
CA THR A 63 5.89 -11.49 -1.43
C THR A 63 5.79 -9.97 -1.51
N MET A 64 6.12 -9.32 -0.41
CA MET A 64 6.24 -7.86 -0.33
C MET A 64 7.67 -7.51 0.09
N VAL A 65 8.25 -6.51 -0.55
CA VAL A 65 9.55 -5.93 -0.15
C VAL A 65 9.33 -4.44 0.02
N TYR A 66 9.57 -3.95 1.21
CA TYR A 66 9.38 -2.55 1.55
C TYR A 66 10.70 -1.87 1.90
N CYS A 67 10.80 -0.60 1.56
CA CYS A 67 11.95 0.24 1.81
C CYS A 67 11.54 1.42 2.69
N ASN A 68 12.21 1.60 3.82
CA ASN A 68 11.93 2.70 4.74
C ASN A 68 12.62 4.01 4.35
N SER A 69 13.58 3.95 3.42
CA SER A 69 14.42 5.08 3.02
C SER A 69 14.66 5.03 1.51
N SER A 70 13.59 5.24 0.74
CA SER A 70 13.66 5.13 -0.73
C SER A 70 14.61 6.12 -1.39
N ASP A 71 14.91 7.22 -0.74
CA ASP A 71 15.79 8.28 -1.25
C ASP A 71 17.26 8.14 -0.78
N ASP A 72 17.53 7.21 0.15
CA ASP A 72 18.86 6.96 0.69
C ASP A 72 19.75 6.28 -0.37
N PRO A 73 21.03 6.64 -0.50
CA PRO A 73 22.02 5.93 -1.31
C PRO A 73 22.18 4.45 -0.90
N ARG A 74 21.91 4.13 0.36
CA ARG A 74 21.88 2.76 0.91
C ARG A 74 20.49 2.41 1.45
N PRO A 75 19.54 2.04 0.60
CA PRO A 75 18.16 1.79 1.02
C PRO A 75 18.07 0.70 2.07
N VAL A 76 17.40 0.98 3.18
CA VAL A 76 17.08 -0.03 4.20
C VAL A 76 15.78 -0.71 3.81
N TRP A 77 15.86 -1.98 3.49
CA TRP A 77 14.72 -2.76 3.04
C TRP A 77 14.46 -3.98 3.92
N ALA A 78 13.25 -4.48 3.88
CA ALA A 78 12.86 -5.74 4.49
C ALA A 78 11.79 -6.42 3.62
N GLY A 79 11.61 -7.72 3.79
CA GLY A 79 10.64 -8.46 3.00
C GLY A 79 9.77 -9.38 3.83
N SER A 80 8.49 -9.44 3.47
CA SER A 80 7.50 -10.37 3.99
C SER A 80 7.06 -11.31 2.89
N CYS A 81 6.78 -12.57 3.22
CA CYS A 81 6.37 -13.59 2.27
C CYS A 81 5.40 -14.58 2.91
N SER A 82 4.40 -15.02 2.17
CA SER A 82 3.44 -16.03 2.63
C SER A 82 4.04 -17.46 2.72
N CYS A 83 5.34 -17.64 2.43
CA CYS A 83 5.99 -18.94 2.58
C CYS A 83 6.30 -19.26 4.07
N PRO A 84 6.58 -20.52 4.42
CA PRO A 84 6.84 -20.91 5.82
C PRO A 84 8.00 -20.17 6.50
N VAL A 85 8.94 -19.58 5.74
CA VAL A 85 10.04 -18.77 6.31
C VAL A 85 9.55 -17.39 6.75
N GLY A 86 8.54 -16.84 6.09
CA GLY A 86 7.86 -15.60 6.46
C GLY A 86 8.59 -14.32 6.06
N THR A 87 9.83 -14.14 6.48
CA THR A 87 10.57 -12.88 6.29
C THR A 87 11.91 -13.07 5.62
N ASN A 88 12.35 -12.09 4.84
CA ASN A 88 13.69 -12.04 4.21
C ASN A 88 14.13 -13.37 3.58
N CYS A 89 13.21 -14.06 2.94
CA CYS A 89 13.42 -15.39 2.37
C CYS A 89 13.93 -15.30 0.91
N LYS A 90 14.23 -16.45 0.33
CA LYS A 90 14.66 -16.54 -1.09
C LYS A 90 13.66 -15.92 -2.07
N HIS A 91 12.36 -15.92 -1.78
CA HIS A 91 11.33 -15.33 -2.63
C HIS A 91 11.41 -13.80 -2.59
N THR A 92 11.67 -13.23 -1.40
CA THR A 92 11.95 -11.79 -1.24
C THR A 92 13.14 -11.37 -2.09
N VAL A 93 14.25 -12.12 -2.01
CA VAL A 93 15.43 -11.88 -2.84
C VAL A 93 15.09 -11.97 -4.33
N ALA A 94 14.34 -12.99 -4.74
CA ALA A 94 13.96 -13.18 -6.14
C ALA A 94 13.12 -12.00 -6.67
N VAL A 95 12.15 -11.50 -5.90
CA VAL A 95 11.33 -10.33 -6.27
C VAL A 95 12.21 -9.09 -6.40
N LEU A 96 13.10 -8.84 -5.43
CA LEU A 96 14.01 -7.68 -5.46
C LEU A 96 14.95 -7.72 -6.67
N LEU A 97 15.58 -8.87 -6.93
CA LEU A 97 16.47 -9.05 -8.08
C LEU A 97 15.72 -8.93 -9.42
N THR A 98 14.49 -9.43 -9.49
CA THR A 98 13.65 -9.28 -10.69
C THR A 98 13.29 -7.81 -10.92
N ALA A 99 12.92 -7.08 -9.87
CA ALA A 99 12.67 -5.65 -9.96
C ALA A 99 13.88 -4.87 -10.47
N ARG A 100 15.10 -5.20 -10.00
CA ARG A 100 16.35 -4.62 -10.50
C ARG A 100 16.57 -4.87 -12.00
N ARG A 101 16.27 -6.09 -12.49
CA ARG A 101 16.50 -6.48 -13.88
C ARG A 101 15.47 -5.90 -14.84
N GLN A 102 14.23 -5.75 -14.40
CA GLN A 102 13.13 -5.36 -15.28
C GLN A 102 13.09 -3.87 -15.57
N ALA A 103 13.93 -3.04 -14.95
CA ALA A 103 13.84 -1.59 -15.07
C ALA A 103 12.35 -1.15 -15.13
N VAL A 104 11.52 -1.60 -14.18
CA VAL A 104 10.09 -1.25 -14.08
C VAL A 104 10.01 0.28 -13.99
N PRO A 105 9.18 1.02 -14.72
CA PRO A 105 9.06 2.46 -14.56
C PRO A 105 8.80 2.76 -13.09
N ALA A 106 9.59 3.63 -12.48
CA ALA A 106 9.15 4.28 -11.28
C ALA A 106 7.74 4.77 -11.56
N PRO A 107 6.77 4.55 -10.65
CA PRO A 107 5.51 5.22 -10.80
C PRO A 107 5.88 6.69 -11.01
N VAL A 108 5.40 7.26 -12.13
CA VAL A 108 5.51 8.69 -12.34
C VAL A 108 4.99 9.25 -11.02
N ARG A 109 5.85 9.92 -10.24
CA ARG A 109 5.39 10.82 -9.21
C ARG A 109 4.59 11.87 -9.98
N ALA A 110 3.34 11.57 -10.28
CA ALA A 110 2.35 12.59 -10.46
C ALA A 110 2.53 13.40 -9.20
N GLY A 111 3.01 14.63 -9.34
CA GLY A 111 3.52 15.49 -8.27
C GLY A 111 2.52 15.79 -7.19
N ALA A 112 2.00 14.78 -6.60
CA ALA A 112 1.20 14.76 -5.40
C ALA A 112 1.15 13.30 -4.95
N GLY A 113 1.70 13.02 -3.80
CA GLY A 113 1.36 11.84 -3.04
C GLY A 113 -0.16 11.77 -2.84
N TRP A 114 -0.63 10.86 -1.99
CA TRP A 114 -2.04 10.80 -1.58
C TRP A 114 -2.61 12.20 -1.22
N GLU A 115 -1.75 13.15 -0.78
CA GLU A 115 -2.11 14.55 -0.53
C GLU A 115 -2.56 15.29 -1.80
N GLY A 116 -1.97 15.00 -2.95
CA GLY A 116 -2.38 15.63 -4.21
C GLY A 116 -3.70 15.07 -4.73
N THR A 117 -3.93 13.76 -4.57
CA THR A 117 -5.22 13.15 -4.86
C THR A 117 -6.29 13.68 -3.91
N LEU A 118 -5.97 13.87 -2.62
CA LEU A 118 -6.85 14.53 -1.67
C LEU A 118 -7.07 16.00 -2.00
N THR A 119 -6.06 16.72 -2.47
CA THR A 119 -6.18 18.12 -2.87
C THR A 119 -7.09 18.28 -4.07
N ASP A 120 -7.05 17.35 -5.03
CA ASP A 120 -7.96 17.35 -6.18
C ASP A 120 -9.39 16.97 -5.75
N LEU A 121 -9.58 16.05 -4.82
CA LEU A 121 -10.87 15.74 -4.19
C LEU A 121 -11.40 16.92 -3.34
N LEU A 122 -10.51 17.68 -2.70
CA LEU A 122 -10.88 18.87 -1.92
C LEU A 122 -11.15 20.11 -2.79
N ARG A 123 -10.71 20.12 -4.06
CA ARG A 123 -11.02 21.19 -5.02
C ARG A 123 -12.41 21.05 -5.63
N VAL A 124 -13.02 19.88 -5.53
CA VAL A 124 -14.42 19.71 -5.92
C VAL A 124 -15.29 20.28 -4.82
N SER A 125 -15.93 21.41 -5.11
CA SER A 125 -17.07 21.95 -4.39
C SER A 125 -16.81 23.14 -3.47
N ASP A 126 -16.64 24.30 -4.10
CA ASP A 126 -17.26 25.51 -3.54
C ASP A 126 -18.61 25.79 -4.27
N SER A 127 -19.39 24.77 -4.50
CA SER A 127 -20.77 24.90 -5.01
C SER A 127 -21.75 24.90 -3.83
N GLY A 128 -22.02 26.09 -3.37
CA GLY A 128 -22.94 26.53 -2.36
C GLY A 128 -24.00 25.55 -1.84
N ALA A 129 -24.17 25.55 -0.53
CA ALA A 129 -25.28 25.04 0.29
C ALA A 129 -25.23 23.58 0.79
N ARG A 130 -24.37 22.70 0.28
CA ARG A 130 -24.27 21.33 0.80
C ARG A 130 -23.20 21.21 1.89
N ARG A 131 -23.43 20.36 2.88
CA ARG A 131 -22.52 20.18 4.03
C ARG A 131 -21.32 19.34 3.61
N PRO A 132 -20.06 19.78 3.83
CA PRO A 132 -18.89 18.95 3.58
C PRO A 132 -18.88 17.69 4.42
N MET A 133 -18.41 16.58 3.80
CA MET A 133 -18.23 15.29 4.44
C MET A 133 -16.76 14.89 4.44
N ALA A 134 -16.34 14.12 5.44
CA ALA A 134 -14.99 13.59 5.57
C ALA A 134 -15.01 12.19 6.19
N LEU A 135 -13.89 11.48 6.09
CA LEU A 135 -13.66 10.23 6.80
C LEU A 135 -12.56 10.43 7.85
N GLU A 136 -12.87 10.13 9.09
CA GLU A 136 -11.86 9.99 10.12
C GLU A 136 -11.28 8.57 10.06
N VAL A 137 -9.97 8.49 9.86
CA VAL A 137 -9.23 7.23 9.87
C VAL A 137 -8.52 7.12 11.21
N SER A 138 -8.87 6.13 12.01
CA SER A 138 -8.18 5.85 13.27
C SER A 138 -7.66 4.42 13.30
N GLN A 139 -6.48 4.25 13.88
CA GLN A 139 -5.93 2.93 14.18
C GLN A 139 -6.34 2.58 15.61
N GLY A 140 -7.26 1.62 15.74
CA GLY A 140 -7.73 1.15 17.03
C GLY A 140 -7.20 -0.24 17.35
N ASP A 141 -6.84 -0.46 18.61
CA ASP A 141 -6.71 -1.81 19.16
C ASP A 141 -8.14 -2.29 19.47
N SER A 142 -8.71 -3.11 18.60
CA SER A 142 -9.96 -3.79 18.96
C SER A 142 -9.63 -4.82 20.06
N VAL A 143 -10.03 -4.52 21.28
CA VAL A 143 -9.92 -5.43 22.42
C VAL A 143 -11.02 -6.49 22.30
N GLY A 144 -10.77 -7.51 21.49
CA GLY A 144 -11.57 -8.72 21.41
C GLY A 144 -10.78 -9.88 22.04
N TRP A 145 -11.46 -10.72 22.79
CA TRP A 145 -10.90 -11.77 23.68
C TRP A 145 -10.02 -12.84 23.02
N ALA A 146 -9.77 -12.82 21.71
CA ALA A 146 -9.02 -13.89 21.07
C ALA A 146 -7.85 -13.48 20.19
N HIS A 147 -7.84 -12.31 19.55
CA HIS A 147 -6.71 -11.87 18.71
C HIS A 147 -6.66 -10.34 18.63
N ARG A 148 -5.53 -9.73 19.05
CA ARG A 148 -5.20 -8.33 18.76
C ARG A 148 -5.05 -8.17 17.24
N ARG A 149 -6.09 -7.76 16.55
CA ARG A 149 -5.99 -7.28 15.18
C ARG A 149 -5.90 -5.75 15.24
N ARG A 150 -4.79 -5.20 14.80
CA ARG A 150 -4.71 -3.77 14.48
C ARG A 150 -5.63 -3.54 13.28
N GLY A 151 -6.80 -2.98 13.53
CA GLY A 151 -7.76 -2.63 12.51
C GLY A 151 -7.74 -1.13 12.25
N LEU A 152 -7.92 -0.74 11.01
CA LEU A 152 -8.30 0.64 10.68
C LEU A 152 -9.80 0.79 10.95
N SER A 153 -10.15 1.81 11.71
CA SER A 153 -11.54 2.23 11.90
C SER A 153 -11.79 3.47 11.06
N LEU A 154 -12.83 3.42 10.25
CA LEU A 154 -13.28 4.52 9.42
C LEU A 154 -14.60 5.04 9.98
N LEU A 155 -14.66 6.34 10.26
CA LEU A 155 -15.86 7.00 10.77
C LEU A 155 -16.25 8.15 9.84
N PRO A 156 -17.47 8.16 9.27
CA PRO A 156 -17.94 9.28 8.47
C PRO A 156 -18.23 10.50 9.35
N LEU A 157 -17.80 11.66 8.88
CA LEU A 157 -17.97 12.94 9.53
C LEU A 157 -18.72 13.90 8.60
N VAL A 158 -19.62 14.70 9.15
CA VAL A 158 -20.26 15.82 8.44
C VAL A 158 -19.89 17.12 9.15
N ARG A 159 -19.60 18.16 8.38
CA ARG A 159 -19.25 19.47 8.93
C ARG A 159 -20.50 20.16 9.50
N GLY A 160 -20.46 20.42 10.81
CA GLY A 160 -21.43 21.24 11.52
C GLY A 160 -20.97 22.70 11.68
N ARG A 161 -21.74 23.52 12.38
CA ARG A 161 -21.42 24.93 12.63
C ARG A 161 -20.13 25.12 13.44
N ASN A 162 -19.82 24.19 14.34
CA ASN A 162 -18.67 24.27 15.26
C ASN A 162 -17.51 23.32 14.88
N GLY A 163 -17.49 22.78 13.65
CA GLY A 163 -16.45 21.86 13.20
C GLY A 163 -17.00 20.50 12.74
N TRP A 164 -16.12 19.52 12.65
CA TRP A 164 -16.47 18.16 12.24
C TRP A 164 -17.23 17.42 13.34
N ASN A 165 -18.38 16.81 12.98
CA ASN A 165 -19.25 16.13 13.92
C ASN A 165 -19.22 14.62 13.68
N ARG A 166 -18.78 13.85 14.71
CA ARG A 166 -18.76 12.38 14.71
C ARG A 166 -20.16 11.77 14.86
N GLN A 167 -21.12 12.52 15.38
CA GLN A 167 -22.51 12.07 15.54
C GLN A 167 -23.40 12.52 14.38
N GLY A 168 -22.86 13.28 13.44
CA GLY A 168 -23.60 13.87 12.33
C GLY A 168 -23.83 12.93 11.15
N ALA A 169 -23.15 11.79 11.10
CA ALA A 169 -23.31 10.76 10.09
C ALA A 169 -22.97 9.38 10.66
N SER A 170 -23.72 8.37 10.28
CA SER A 170 -23.42 6.97 10.55
C SER A 170 -23.29 6.19 9.24
N TRP A 171 -22.59 5.07 9.25
CA TRP A 171 -22.49 4.21 8.07
C TRP A 171 -23.85 3.76 7.55
N SER A 172 -24.84 3.53 8.43
CA SER A 172 -26.21 3.19 8.02
C SER A 172 -26.90 4.33 7.26
N GLN A 173 -26.67 5.58 7.65
CA GLN A 173 -27.21 6.74 6.92
C GLN A 173 -26.49 6.97 5.59
N VAL A 174 -25.14 6.81 5.57
CA VAL A 174 -24.33 6.92 4.35
C VAL A 174 -24.75 5.89 3.31
N LEU A 175 -24.87 4.62 3.70
CA LEU A 175 -25.19 3.52 2.79
C LEU A 175 -26.68 3.43 2.47
N GLY A 176 -27.54 3.94 3.34
CA GLY A 176 -29.01 3.89 3.21
C GLY A 176 -29.64 5.12 2.54
N GLY A 177 -28.83 6.07 2.03
CA GLY A 177 -29.36 7.29 1.39
C GLY A 177 -29.91 8.33 2.37
N GLY A 178 -29.67 8.18 3.66
CA GLY A 178 -30.14 9.11 4.69
C GLY A 178 -29.46 10.50 4.69
N LEU A 179 -28.50 10.72 3.81
CA LEU A 179 -27.77 11.98 3.64
C LEU A 179 -27.95 12.58 2.22
N ASP A 180 -28.83 12.00 1.42
CA ASP A 180 -29.11 12.46 0.07
C ASP A 180 -29.62 13.90 0.08
N GLY A 181 -28.98 14.76 -0.71
CA GLY A 181 -29.30 16.19 -0.80
C GLY A 181 -28.76 17.06 0.35
N GLU A 182 -28.27 16.50 1.45
CA GLU A 182 -27.64 17.25 2.55
C GLU A 182 -26.14 17.41 2.37
N VAL A 183 -25.50 16.47 1.66
CA VAL A 183 -24.08 16.38 1.39
C VAL A 183 -23.84 16.41 -0.11
N ASP A 184 -22.63 16.73 -0.53
CA ASP A 184 -22.22 16.67 -1.92
C ASP A 184 -22.32 15.25 -2.46
N ASP A 185 -23.05 15.07 -3.58
CA ASP A 185 -23.37 13.75 -4.13
C ASP A 185 -22.11 12.97 -4.54
N ASP A 186 -21.10 13.66 -5.11
CA ASP A 186 -19.85 13.02 -5.54
C ASP A 186 -19.06 12.51 -4.33
N VAL A 187 -19.02 13.30 -3.25
CA VAL A 187 -18.36 12.91 -1.99
C VAL A 187 -19.12 11.78 -1.30
N LEU A 188 -20.46 11.85 -1.29
CA LEU A 188 -21.29 10.80 -0.72
C LEU A 188 -21.08 9.47 -1.45
N GLN A 189 -21.07 9.48 -2.78
CA GLN A 189 -20.81 8.29 -3.59
C GLN A 189 -19.42 7.70 -3.31
N ALA A 190 -18.38 8.53 -3.27
CA ALA A 190 -17.02 8.07 -2.96
C ALA A 190 -16.93 7.43 -1.57
N VAL A 191 -17.60 8.00 -0.56
CA VAL A 191 -17.64 7.44 0.80
C VAL A 191 -18.44 6.14 0.86
N GLN A 192 -19.52 6.02 0.09
CA GLN A 192 -20.32 4.79 -0.03
C GLN A 192 -19.51 3.64 -0.64
N GLU A 193 -18.65 3.91 -1.64
CA GLU A 193 -17.77 2.90 -2.24
C GLU A 193 -16.73 2.37 -1.25
N ILE A 194 -16.24 3.22 -0.36
CA ILE A 194 -15.29 2.81 0.69
C ILE A 194 -15.98 1.96 1.79
N GLY A 195 -17.25 2.20 2.03
CA GLY A 195 -18.03 1.53 3.08
C GLY A 195 -18.64 0.17 2.68
N ARG A 196 -18.57 -0.21 1.39
CA ARG A 196 -19.05 -1.50 0.85
C ARG A 196 -17.96 -2.57 0.94
#